data_d2c9cabf5efaa5ca377db7d2fa91afd8
#
_entry.id   d2c9cabf5efaa5ca377db7d2fa91afd8
#
_cell.length_a   1.000
_cell.length_b   1.000
_cell.length_c   1.000
_cell.angle_alpha   90.00
_cell.angle_beta   90.00
_cell.angle_gamma   90.00
#
_symmetry.space_group_name_H-M   'P 1'
#
loop_
_entity.id
_entity.type
_entity.pdbx_description
1 polymer ?
#
loop_
_entity_poly.entity_id
_entity_poly.type
_entity_poly.pdbx_seq_one_letter_code
_entity_poly.pdbx_strand_id
1 'polypeptide(L)'
;AGPGELNIPAIKGIGDSLIYLVDKWRGKGGAKEGDIGNIGFFDVDFEPLPGASLNPPGHGLTYVDHLTHNVHRGRMGEWAEFYERLFNFREVRYFDIEGQVTGVKSKAMTSPCGKIRIPINEEGNEKAGQIQEYLDMYHGEGIQHIALGSNDLPATVDALQASGIKLLDTIDTYYELVDKRIPGHGENVAELHKRKILIDGKAGELLLQIFSENQLGPIFFEFIQRKGDQGFGEGNFKALFESIELDQMRRGVLETK
;
A
#
# COMPACT_ATOMS: atom_id res chain seq x y z
N ALA A 1 5.11 -10.23 -29.90
CA ALA A 1 5.57 -11.49 -29.32
C ALA A 1 6.36 -12.25 -30.40
N GLY A 2 7.48 -12.81 -30.02
CA GLY A 2 8.30 -13.68 -30.85
C GLY A 2 7.81 -15.13 -30.85
N PRO A 3 8.46 -16.01 -31.64
CA PRO A 3 8.16 -17.44 -31.60
C PRO A 3 8.40 -18.01 -30.21
N GLY A 4 7.38 -18.62 -29.61
CA GLY A 4 7.44 -19.20 -28.26
C GLY A 4 7.08 -18.23 -27.13
N GLU A 5 6.86 -16.94 -27.40
CA GLU A 5 6.40 -15.96 -26.43
C GLU A 5 4.87 -15.96 -26.30
N LEU A 6 4.39 -15.66 -25.09
CA LEU A 6 2.96 -15.44 -24.87
C LEU A 6 2.50 -14.12 -25.49
N ASN A 7 1.44 -14.19 -26.27
CA ASN A 7 0.77 -12.97 -26.75
C ASN A 7 -0.32 -12.56 -25.77
N ILE A 8 0.03 -11.70 -24.81
CA ILE A 8 -0.88 -11.26 -23.77
C ILE A 8 -1.32 -9.82 -24.09
N PRO A 9 -2.62 -9.56 -24.31
CA PRO A 9 -3.11 -8.21 -24.49
C PRO A 9 -2.79 -7.34 -23.27
N ALA A 10 -2.33 -6.13 -23.52
CA ALA A 10 -2.06 -5.16 -22.46
C ALA A 10 -2.56 -3.77 -22.88
N ILE A 11 -2.90 -2.98 -21.89
CA ILE A 11 -3.20 -1.56 -22.04
C ILE A 11 -2.23 -0.74 -21.20
N LYS A 12 -1.97 0.49 -21.62
CA LYS A 12 -1.17 1.42 -20.85
C LYS A 12 -1.97 1.95 -19.67
N GLY A 13 -1.42 1.81 -18.48
CA GLY A 13 -1.90 2.37 -17.24
C GLY A 13 -1.06 3.55 -16.79
N ILE A 14 -1.08 3.81 -15.49
CA ILE A 14 -0.37 4.93 -14.89
C ILE A 14 1.13 4.90 -15.22
N GLY A 15 1.69 6.05 -15.61
CA GLY A 15 3.11 6.20 -15.89
C GLY A 15 3.64 5.25 -16.95
N ASP A 16 2.86 4.97 -17.99
CA ASP A 16 3.16 3.98 -19.03
C ASP A 16 3.33 2.53 -18.55
N SER A 17 2.98 2.22 -17.30
CA SER A 17 2.91 0.84 -16.83
C SER A 17 1.93 0.02 -17.66
N LEU A 18 2.18 -1.27 -17.82
CA LEU A 18 1.31 -2.14 -18.59
C LEU A 18 0.36 -2.91 -17.67
N ILE A 19 -0.92 -2.85 -18.00
CA ILE A 19 -1.94 -3.69 -17.38
C ILE A 19 -2.19 -4.84 -18.33
N TYR A 20 -1.70 -6.02 -17.97
CA TYR A 20 -1.87 -7.25 -18.75
C TYR A 20 -3.22 -7.88 -18.47
N LEU A 21 -3.93 -8.27 -19.53
CA LEU A 21 -5.19 -8.98 -19.46
C LEU A 21 -4.94 -10.48 -19.58
N VAL A 22 -4.66 -11.13 -18.45
CA VAL A 22 -4.29 -12.54 -18.40
C VAL A 22 -5.53 -13.40 -18.29
N ASP A 23 -5.86 -14.12 -19.37
CA ASP A 23 -7.00 -15.04 -19.47
C ASP A 23 -6.60 -16.53 -19.28
N LYS A 24 -5.32 -16.83 -19.43
CA LYS A 24 -4.75 -18.19 -19.25
C LYS A 24 -3.99 -18.27 -17.94
N TRP A 25 -4.73 -18.49 -16.91
CA TRP A 25 -4.21 -18.68 -15.57
C TRP A 25 -4.21 -20.18 -15.26
N ARG A 26 -3.16 -20.72 -14.62
CA ARG A 26 -3.22 -22.04 -13.96
C ARG A 26 -4.32 -22.00 -12.92
N GLY A 27 -5.53 -22.18 -13.40
CA GLY A 27 -6.70 -22.06 -12.58
C GLY A 27 -6.84 -23.21 -11.61
N LYS A 28 -7.64 -23.00 -10.63
CA LYS A 28 -8.21 -24.00 -9.77
C LYS A 28 -8.94 -25.05 -10.62
N GLY A 29 -8.68 -26.31 -10.40
CA GLY A 29 -9.62 -27.31 -10.79
C GLY A 29 -9.13 -28.37 -11.77
N GLY A 30 -8.12 -29.10 -11.38
CA GLY A 30 -7.93 -30.43 -11.91
C GLY A 30 -7.25 -30.57 -13.27
N ALA A 31 -6.87 -29.51 -13.93
CA ALA A 31 -5.97 -29.61 -15.07
C ALA A 31 -4.59 -30.05 -14.60
N LYS A 32 -4.03 -31.09 -15.20
CA LYS A 32 -2.71 -31.59 -14.87
C LYS A 32 -1.63 -30.72 -15.47
N GLU A 33 -0.50 -30.64 -14.81
CA GLU A 33 0.69 -30.01 -15.38
C GLU A 33 1.02 -30.63 -16.74
N GLY A 34 1.19 -29.81 -17.76
CA GLY A 34 1.44 -30.25 -19.13
C GLY A 34 0.21 -30.48 -20.01
N ASP A 35 -1.02 -30.36 -19.51
CA ASP A 35 -2.21 -30.44 -20.35
C ASP A 35 -2.24 -29.25 -21.33
N ILE A 36 -2.64 -29.51 -22.57
CA ILE A 36 -2.82 -28.45 -23.58
C ILE A 36 -3.82 -27.42 -23.05
N GLY A 37 -3.40 -26.18 -22.93
CA GLY A 37 -4.19 -25.09 -22.36
C GLY A 37 -3.95 -24.83 -20.87
N ASN A 38 -3.18 -25.65 -20.17
CA ASN A 38 -2.75 -25.46 -18.80
C ASN A 38 -1.30 -24.96 -18.68
N ILE A 39 -0.86 -24.17 -19.62
CA ILE A 39 0.44 -23.49 -19.59
C ILE A 39 0.31 -22.27 -18.71
N GLY A 40 1.09 -22.21 -17.62
CA GLY A 40 1.11 -21.07 -16.73
C GLY A 40 1.74 -19.84 -17.38
N PHE A 41 1.39 -18.67 -16.88
CA PHE A 41 1.93 -17.38 -17.34
C PHE A 41 3.47 -17.34 -17.38
N PHE A 42 4.12 -17.99 -16.41
CA PHE A 42 5.57 -18.01 -16.30
C PHE A 42 6.26 -19.17 -17.05
N ASP A 43 5.52 -20.12 -17.61
CA ASP A 43 6.11 -21.35 -18.17
C ASP A 43 6.71 -21.15 -19.58
N VAL A 44 6.39 -20.06 -20.27
CA VAL A 44 6.81 -19.80 -21.64
C VAL A 44 7.99 -18.83 -21.70
N ASP A 45 7.89 -17.70 -20.97
CA ASP A 45 8.86 -16.59 -21.07
C ASP A 45 9.91 -16.60 -19.96
N PHE A 46 9.80 -17.52 -18.98
CA PHE A 46 10.70 -17.57 -17.83
C PHE A 46 11.28 -18.97 -17.62
N GLU A 47 12.54 -19.03 -17.27
CA GLU A 47 13.20 -20.25 -16.83
C GLU A 47 13.30 -20.29 -15.30
N PRO A 48 12.92 -21.40 -14.65
CA PRO A 48 13.10 -21.53 -13.20
C PRO A 48 14.57 -21.44 -12.81
N LEU A 49 14.89 -20.66 -11.78
CA LEU A 49 16.23 -20.62 -11.23
C LEU A 49 16.58 -21.99 -10.62
N PRO A 50 17.76 -22.57 -10.95
CA PRO A 50 18.18 -23.87 -10.39
C PRO A 50 18.17 -23.83 -8.86
N GLY A 51 17.46 -24.80 -8.26
CA GLY A 51 17.35 -24.91 -6.79
C GLY A 51 16.40 -23.94 -6.10
N ALA A 52 15.76 -23.03 -6.84
CA ALA A 52 14.73 -22.17 -6.28
C ALA A 52 13.41 -22.95 -6.08
N SER A 53 12.78 -22.74 -4.92
CA SER A 53 11.42 -23.25 -4.69
C SER A 53 10.39 -22.33 -5.35
N LEU A 54 9.43 -22.90 -6.07
CA LEU A 54 8.30 -22.16 -6.62
C LEU A 54 7.33 -21.66 -5.52
N ASN A 55 7.35 -22.33 -4.36
CA ASN A 55 6.53 -21.98 -3.20
C ASN A 55 7.41 -21.95 -1.95
N PRO A 56 8.27 -20.93 -1.79
CA PRO A 56 9.09 -20.80 -0.59
C PRO A 56 8.21 -20.53 0.63
N PRO A 57 8.67 -20.87 1.84
CA PRO A 57 8.00 -20.47 3.06
C PRO A 57 7.82 -18.94 3.08
N GLY A 58 6.59 -18.47 3.29
CA GLY A 58 6.29 -17.05 3.37
C GLY A 58 6.42 -16.51 4.80
N HIS A 59 6.38 -15.19 4.93
CA HIS A 59 6.42 -14.47 6.21
C HIS A 59 5.04 -13.96 6.63
N GLY A 60 3.96 -14.67 6.27
CA GLY A 60 2.59 -14.35 6.68
C GLY A 60 1.84 -13.35 5.80
N LEU A 61 2.46 -12.90 4.70
CA LEU A 61 1.78 -12.09 3.70
C LEU A 61 0.92 -12.98 2.78
N THR A 62 -0.36 -12.66 2.64
CA THR A 62 -1.33 -13.58 2.01
C THR A 62 -2.05 -13.00 0.80
N TYR A 63 -2.10 -11.67 0.66
CA TYR A 63 -2.76 -10.99 -0.47
C TYR A 63 -2.22 -9.59 -0.70
N VAL A 64 -2.42 -9.06 -1.90
CA VAL A 64 -2.25 -7.63 -2.19
C VAL A 64 -3.53 -6.91 -1.79
N ASP A 65 -3.43 -5.97 -0.87
CA ASP A 65 -4.59 -5.22 -0.36
C ASP A 65 -4.94 -4.04 -1.27
N HIS A 66 -3.95 -3.20 -1.58
CA HIS A 66 -4.13 -2.07 -2.49
C HIS A 66 -2.82 -1.63 -3.17
N LEU A 67 -2.97 -0.84 -4.24
CA LEU A 67 -1.88 -0.23 -4.99
C LEU A 67 -2.10 1.28 -5.03
N THR A 68 -1.35 2.03 -4.26
CA THR A 68 -1.50 3.48 -4.19
C THR A 68 -0.74 4.16 -5.32
N HIS A 69 -1.42 5.01 -6.05
CA HIS A 69 -0.90 5.78 -7.17
C HIS A 69 -0.63 7.22 -6.76
N ASN A 70 0.50 7.77 -7.17
CA ASN A 70 0.75 9.20 -7.11
C ASN A 70 0.68 9.79 -8.51
N VAL A 71 -0.08 10.89 -8.65
CA VAL A 71 -0.31 11.57 -9.91
C VAL A 71 0.00 13.06 -9.78
N HIS A 72 0.25 13.71 -10.91
CA HIS A 72 0.39 15.14 -10.96
C HIS A 72 -0.89 15.83 -10.50
N ARG A 73 -0.74 16.99 -9.88
CA ARG A 73 -1.86 17.81 -9.41
C ARG A 73 -2.85 18.08 -10.55
N GLY A 74 -4.14 17.84 -10.26
CA GLY A 74 -5.24 17.99 -11.21
C GLY A 74 -5.51 16.76 -12.08
N ARG A 75 -4.71 15.69 -11.97
CA ARG A 75 -4.89 14.47 -12.77
C ARG A 75 -5.56 13.31 -12.06
N MET A 76 -5.85 13.45 -10.76
CA MET A 76 -6.54 12.40 -9.99
C MET A 76 -7.90 12.04 -10.60
N GLY A 77 -8.67 13.02 -11.10
CA GLY A 77 -9.95 12.79 -11.76
C GLY A 77 -9.81 12.01 -13.07
N GLU A 78 -8.79 12.29 -13.88
CA GLU A 78 -8.49 11.59 -15.13
C GLU A 78 -8.21 10.09 -14.91
N TRP A 79 -7.38 9.77 -13.91
CA TRP A 79 -7.07 8.39 -13.57
C TRP A 79 -8.24 7.67 -12.89
N ALA A 80 -9.03 8.36 -12.07
CA ALA A 80 -10.27 7.78 -11.54
C ALA A 80 -11.23 7.39 -12.66
N GLU A 81 -11.46 8.29 -13.64
CA GLU A 81 -12.30 8.02 -14.81
C GLU A 81 -11.75 6.86 -15.67
N PHE A 82 -10.42 6.74 -15.81
CA PHE A 82 -9.80 5.61 -16.49
C PHE A 82 -10.21 4.27 -15.87
N TYR A 83 -10.13 4.13 -14.54
CA TYR A 83 -10.54 2.91 -13.85
C TYR A 83 -12.05 2.69 -13.86
N GLU A 84 -12.84 3.74 -13.78
CA GLU A 84 -14.30 3.65 -13.91
C GLU A 84 -14.73 3.12 -15.27
N ARG A 85 -14.21 3.72 -16.33
CA ARG A 85 -14.63 3.40 -17.70
C ARG A 85 -14.15 2.05 -18.19
N LEU A 86 -12.91 1.67 -17.87
CA LEU A 86 -12.31 0.44 -18.41
C LEU A 86 -12.57 -0.79 -17.52
N PHE A 87 -12.68 -0.60 -16.22
CA PHE A 87 -12.74 -1.69 -15.25
C PHE A 87 -13.96 -1.64 -14.33
N ASN A 88 -14.89 -0.71 -14.55
CA ASN A 88 -16.08 -0.57 -13.72
C ASN A 88 -15.80 -0.29 -12.24
N PHE A 89 -14.67 0.33 -11.94
CA PHE A 89 -14.35 0.73 -10.58
C PHE A 89 -15.30 1.84 -10.12
N ARG A 90 -15.39 2.03 -8.81
CA ARG A 90 -16.17 3.10 -8.19
C ARG A 90 -15.33 3.78 -7.12
N GLU A 91 -15.49 5.09 -7.00
CA GLU A 91 -15.00 5.84 -5.86
C GLU A 91 -15.78 5.40 -4.61
N VAL A 92 -15.06 4.94 -3.59
CA VAL A 92 -15.64 4.51 -2.30
C VAL A 92 -15.33 5.49 -1.19
N ARG A 93 -14.23 6.25 -1.30
CA ARG A 93 -13.83 7.29 -0.35
C ARG A 93 -13.07 8.40 -1.05
N TYR A 94 -13.20 9.60 -0.52
CA TYR A 94 -12.41 10.78 -0.85
C TYR A 94 -11.84 11.37 0.41
N PHE A 95 -10.55 11.72 0.38
CA PHE A 95 -9.86 12.37 1.47
C PHE A 95 -9.27 13.68 0.98
N ASP A 96 -9.37 14.71 1.81
CA ASP A 96 -8.67 15.97 1.66
C ASP A 96 -7.96 16.22 2.98
N ILE A 97 -6.67 15.87 3.03
CA ILE A 97 -5.86 15.92 4.24
C ILE A 97 -4.96 17.12 4.14
N GLU A 98 -5.24 18.13 4.94
CA GLU A 98 -4.40 19.33 5.06
C GLU A 98 -3.40 19.15 6.20
N GLY A 99 -2.11 19.26 5.88
CA GLY A 99 -1.03 19.47 6.84
C GLY A 99 -0.80 20.97 7.06
N GLN A 100 0.12 21.34 7.94
CA GLN A 100 0.43 22.77 8.18
C GLN A 100 1.05 23.44 6.95
N VAL A 101 1.74 22.70 6.10
CA VAL A 101 2.48 23.26 4.96
C VAL A 101 2.04 22.62 3.64
N THR A 102 1.84 21.33 3.60
CA THR A 102 1.47 20.55 2.42
C THR A 102 0.16 19.82 2.68
N GLY A 103 -0.48 19.31 1.63
CA GLY A 103 -1.71 18.54 1.75
C GLY A 103 -1.77 17.43 0.71
N VAL A 104 -2.62 16.46 0.94
CA VAL A 104 -2.85 15.34 0.04
C VAL A 104 -4.33 15.19 -0.21
N LYS A 105 -4.71 15.15 -1.48
CA LYS A 105 -6.04 14.71 -1.90
C LYS A 105 -5.95 13.28 -2.38
N SER A 106 -6.87 12.44 -1.96
CA SER A 106 -6.90 11.04 -2.33
C SER A 106 -8.30 10.57 -2.69
N LYS A 107 -8.40 9.80 -3.76
CA LYS A 107 -9.61 9.07 -4.15
C LYS A 107 -9.33 7.57 -4.06
N ALA A 108 -10.08 6.86 -3.23
CA ALA A 108 -10.00 5.41 -3.18
C ALA A 108 -10.97 4.79 -4.18
N MET A 109 -10.41 4.18 -5.23
CA MET A 109 -11.15 3.45 -6.26
C MET A 109 -11.19 1.97 -5.91
N THR A 110 -12.35 1.33 -6.11
CA THR A 110 -12.51 -0.10 -5.82
C THR A 110 -13.22 -0.80 -6.96
N SER A 111 -12.73 -2.00 -7.31
CA SER A 111 -13.34 -2.86 -8.31
C SER A 111 -14.73 -3.37 -7.88
N PRO A 112 -15.60 -3.81 -8.82
CA PRO A 112 -16.92 -4.35 -8.49
C PRO A 112 -16.91 -5.53 -7.52
N CYS A 113 -15.85 -6.35 -7.54
CA CYS A 113 -15.68 -7.46 -6.59
C CYS A 113 -15.15 -7.04 -5.22
N GLY A 114 -14.76 -5.76 -5.03
CA GLY A 114 -14.21 -5.23 -3.79
C GLY A 114 -12.79 -5.69 -3.43
N LYS A 115 -12.14 -6.47 -4.30
CA LYS A 115 -10.82 -7.07 -4.00
C LYS A 115 -9.65 -6.28 -4.54
N ILE A 116 -9.87 -5.40 -5.53
CA ILE A 116 -8.83 -4.56 -6.10
C ILE A 116 -9.13 -3.13 -5.68
N ARG A 117 -8.20 -2.53 -4.95
CA ARG A 117 -8.32 -1.18 -4.41
C ARG A 117 -7.15 -0.34 -4.89
N ILE A 118 -7.44 0.86 -5.35
CA ILE A 118 -6.45 1.77 -5.90
C ILE A 118 -6.71 3.17 -5.33
N PRO A 119 -6.05 3.56 -4.25
CA PRO A 119 -5.98 4.96 -3.84
C PRO A 119 -5.18 5.74 -4.89
N ILE A 120 -5.68 6.91 -5.28
CA ILE A 120 -5.02 7.83 -6.23
C ILE A 120 -4.81 9.15 -5.51
N ASN A 121 -3.56 9.54 -5.36
CA ASN A 121 -3.15 10.72 -4.60
C ASN A 121 -2.62 11.82 -5.51
N GLU A 122 -3.00 13.05 -5.22
CA GLU A 122 -2.38 14.25 -5.77
C GLU A 122 -2.06 15.27 -4.67
N GLU A 123 -1.15 16.21 -4.93
CA GLU A 123 -0.90 17.32 -3.99
C GLU A 123 -2.16 18.13 -3.72
N GLY A 124 -2.47 18.36 -2.44
CA GLY A 124 -3.65 19.09 -2.01
C GLY A 124 -3.57 20.61 -2.24
N ASN A 125 -2.35 21.14 -2.28
CA ASN A 125 -2.09 22.59 -2.47
C ASN A 125 -0.91 22.82 -3.43
N GLU A 126 -0.47 24.08 -3.59
CA GLU A 126 0.58 24.46 -4.54
C GLU A 126 2.00 24.21 -4.02
N LYS A 127 2.16 23.88 -2.75
CA LYS A 127 3.46 23.58 -2.17
C LYS A 127 3.83 22.13 -2.44
N ALA A 128 5.02 21.95 -2.99
CA ALA A 128 5.58 20.62 -3.22
C ALA A 128 5.77 19.89 -1.89
N GLY A 129 5.23 18.68 -1.81
CA GLY A 129 5.33 17.79 -0.67
C GLY A 129 5.85 16.42 -1.10
N GLN A 130 5.45 15.41 -0.34
CA GLN A 130 5.91 14.04 -0.56
C GLN A 130 5.47 13.44 -1.91
N ILE A 131 4.35 13.89 -2.48
CA ILE A 131 3.90 13.41 -3.77
C ILE A 131 4.78 13.98 -4.87
N GLN A 132 5.10 15.26 -4.83
CA GLN A 132 6.01 15.88 -5.79
C GLN A 132 7.42 15.26 -5.70
N GLU A 133 7.93 15.02 -4.50
CA GLU A 133 9.21 14.32 -4.31
C GLU A 133 9.21 12.94 -4.99
N TYR A 134 8.13 12.18 -4.82
CA TYR A 134 7.97 10.90 -5.53
C TYR A 134 7.97 11.09 -7.04
N LEU A 135 7.17 12.04 -7.58
CA LEU A 135 7.07 12.28 -9.02
C LEU A 135 8.42 12.66 -9.63
N ASP A 136 9.20 13.47 -8.93
CA ASP A 136 10.53 13.88 -9.35
C ASP A 136 11.52 12.71 -9.38
N MET A 137 11.51 11.87 -8.33
CA MET A 137 12.38 10.72 -8.21
C MET A 137 12.00 9.57 -9.17
N TYR A 138 10.71 9.34 -9.35
CA TYR A 138 10.17 8.33 -10.25
C TYR A 138 10.17 8.76 -11.72
N HIS A 139 10.33 10.06 -11.98
CA HIS A 139 10.26 10.72 -13.29
C HIS A 139 8.86 10.64 -13.93
N GLY A 140 7.82 10.75 -13.13
CA GLY A 140 6.43 10.77 -13.57
C GLY A 140 5.45 10.17 -12.59
N GLU A 141 4.22 9.95 -13.06
CA GLU A 141 3.16 9.30 -12.31
C GLU A 141 3.42 7.80 -12.18
N GLY A 142 2.99 7.19 -11.09
CA GLY A 142 3.20 5.77 -10.90
C GLY A 142 2.64 5.21 -9.58
N ILE A 143 2.94 3.93 -9.34
CA ILE A 143 2.60 3.27 -8.08
C ILE A 143 3.61 3.70 -7.02
N GLN A 144 3.14 4.39 -5.98
CA GLN A 144 3.97 4.81 -4.84
C GLN A 144 4.24 3.64 -3.90
N HIS A 145 3.21 2.88 -3.53
CA HIS A 145 3.38 1.72 -2.67
C HIS A 145 2.41 0.59 -3.00
N ILE A 146 2.83 -0.58 -2.57
CA ILE A 146 2.07 -1.82 -2.65
C ILE A 146 1.76 -2.26 -1.22
N ALA A 147 0.48 -2.30 -0.87
CA ALA A 147 0.06 -2.79 0.44
C ALA A 147 -0.19 -4.29 0.41
N LEU A 148 0.45 -5.00 1.33
CA LEU A 148 0.39 -6.45 1.49
C LEU A 148 -0.29 -6.82 2.80
N GLY A 149 -1.31 -7.66 2.72
CA GLY A 149 -2.13 -8.07 3.86
C GLY A 149 -1.58 -9.27 4.61
N SER A 150 -1.67 -9.19 5.93
CA SER A 150 -1.35 -10.26 6.87
C SER A 150 -2.52 -10.52 7.82
N ASN A 151 -2.63 -11.76 8.32
CA ASN A 151 -3.57 -12.12 9.38
C ASN A 151 -2.98 -11.95 10.79
N ASP A 152 -1.65 -11.81 10.88
CA ASP A 152 -0.90 -11.57 12.12
C ASP A 152 0.27 -10.63 11.81
N LEU A 153 0.01 -9.32 11.83
CA LEU A 153 1.00 -8.32 11.49
C LEU A 153 2.20 -8.30 12.45
N PRO A 154 2.04 -8.45 13.77
CA PRO A 154 3.19 -8.54 14.68
C PRO A 154 4.16 -9.67 14.31
N ALA A 155 3.66 -10.88 14.07
CA ALA A 155 4.50 -12.01 13.66
C ALA A 155 5.13 -11.79 12.27
N THR A 156 4.39 -11.21 11.34
CA THR A 156 4.89 -10.84 10.01
C THR A 156 6.02 -9.82 10.11
N VAL A 157 5.88 -8.78 10.93
CA VAL A 157 6.92 -7.75 11.14
C VAL A 157 8.20 -8.37 11.70
N ASP A 158 8.09 -9.23 12.72
CA ASP A 158 9.23 -9.92 13.30
C ASP A 158 9.98 -10.77 12.25
N ALA A 159 9.24 -11.48 11.39
CA ALA A 159 9.82 -12.30 10.32
C ALA A 159 10.47 -11.47 9.21
N LEU A 160 9.84 -10.36 8.79
CA LEU A 160 10.39 -9.45 7.78
C LEU A 160 11.69 -8.79 8.28
N GLN A 161 11.73 -8.33 9.53
CA GLN A 161 12.93 -7.75 10.12
C GLN A 161 14.06 -8.80 10.24
N ALA A 162 13.72 -10.01 10.64
CA ALA A 162 14.69 -11.12 10.68
C ALA A 162 15.25 -11.46 9.29
N SER A 163 14.51 -11.20 8.23
CA SER A 163 14.95 -11.36 6.83
C SER A 163 15.72 -10.15 6.28
N GLY A 164 15.94 -9.12 7.10
CA GLY A 164 16.71 -7.93 6.72
C GLY A 164 15.90 -6.82 6.04
N ILE A 165 14.58 -6.92 6.00
CA ILE A 165 13.72 -5.83 5.51
C ILE A 165 13.76 -4.68 6.51
N LYS A 166 14.12 -3.50 6.04
CA LYS A 166 14.10 -2.28 6.83
C LYS A 166 12.72 -1.65 6.83
N LEU A 167 12.21 -1.37 8.01
CA LEU A 167 10.91 -0.75 8.23
C LEU A 167 11.10 0.67 8.75
N LEU A 168 10.14 1.54 8.43
CA LEU A 168 10.14 2.92 8.92
C LEU A 168 9.93 2.95 10.43
N ASP A 169 10.65 3.85 11.08
CA ASP A 169 10.50 4.13 12.51
C ASP A 169 9.33 5.10 12.76
N THR A 170 8.74 4.98 13.93
CA THR A 170 7.66 5.85 14.39
C THR A 170 8.03 6.42 15.75
N ILE A 171 7.82 7.73 15.91
CA ILE A 171 8.15 8.48 17.11
C ILE A 171 7.37 7.96 18.34
N ASP A 172 8.02 7.92 19.49
CA ASP A 172 7.46 7.33 20.72
C ASP A 172 6.17 8.03 21.19
N THR A 173 6.08 9.35 21.02
CA THR A 173 4.89 10.15 21.36
C THR A 173 3.62 9.72 20.60
N TYR A 174 3.76 9.06 19.45
CA TYR A 174 2.62 8.47 18.75
C TYR A 174 1.91 7.43 19.61
N TYR A 175 2.67 6.55 20.25
CA TYR A 175 2.12 5.44 21.07
C TYR A 175 1.52 5.92 22.38
N GLU A 176 2.01 7.01 22.96
CA GLU A 176 1.45 7.64 24.14
C GLU A 176 0.03 8.17 23.93
N LEU A 177 -0.31 8.50 22.68
CA LEU A 177 -1.60 9.05 22.31
C LEU A 177 -2.63 8.00 21.84
N VAL A 178 -2.23 6.73 21.65
CA VAL A 178 -3.09 5.69 21.07
C VAL A 178 -4.35 5.45 21.91
N ASP A 179 -4.21 5.24 23.22
CA ASP A 179 -5.34 4.97 24.12
C ASP A 179 -6.34 6.12 24.17
N LYS A 180 -5.84 7.36 24.07
CA LYS A 180 -6.69 8.56 24.01
C LYS A 180 -7.39 8.70 22.66
N ARG A 181 -6.70 8.38 21.58
CA ARG A 181 -7.19 8.52 20.21
C ARG A 181 -8.22 7.45 19.85
N ILE A 182 -8.00 6.20 20.27
CA ILE A 182 -8.87 5.05 20.00
C ILE A 182 -9.22 4.35 21.32
N PRO A 183 -10.08 4.93 22.15
CA PRO A 183 -10.46 4.32 23.44
C PRO A 183 -11.08 2.94 23.23
N GLY A 184 -10.63 1.94 24.01
CA GLY A 184 -11.18 0.59 23.97
C GLY A 184 -10.76 -0.23 22.74
N HIS A 185 -9.66 0.11 22.07
CA HIS A 185 -9.14 -0.63 20.91
C HIS A 185 -8.75 -2.07 21.20
N GLY A 186 -8.36 -2.40 22.45
CA GLY A 186 -8.05 -3.77 22.88
C GLY A 186 -6.68 -4.32 22.45
N GLU A 187 -5.87 -3.53 21.73
CA GLU A 187 -4.51 -3.92 21.33
C GLU A 187 -3.49 -3.65 22.45
N ASN A 188 -2.39 -4.41 22.47
CA ASN A 188 -1.29 -4.13 23.39
C ASN A 188 -0.37 -3.05 22.78
N VAL A 189 -0.51 -1.82 23.27
CA VAL A 189 0.25 -0.67 22.77
C VAL A 189 1.76 -0.87 22.91
N ALA A 190 2.24 -1.54 23.97
CA ALA A 190 3.67 -1.81 24.12
C ALA A 190 4.22 -2.75 23.04
N GLU A 191 3.43 -3.74 22.61
CA GLU A 191 3.81 -4.65 21.54
C GLU A 191 3.74 -3.96 20.15
N LEU A 192 2.79 -3.05 19.93
CA LEU A 192 2.73 -2.20 18.72
C LEU A 192 3.95 -1.27 18.68
N HIS A 193 4.24 -0.58 19.79
CA HIS A 193 5.38 0.33 19.91
C HIS A 193 6.71 -0.36 19.65
N LYS A 194 6.94 -1.53 20.25
CA LYS A 194 8.14 -2.32 20.07
C LYS A 194 8.43 -2.62 18.57
N ARG A 195 7.39 -2.81 17.78
CA ARG A 195 7.48 -3.13 16.35
C ARG A 195 7.23 -1.94 15.43
N LYS A 196 6.97 -0.77 16.01
CA LYS A 196 6.63 0.46 15.26
C LYS A 196 5.37 0.32 14.39
N ILE A 197 4.44 -0.55 14.82
CA ILE A 197 3.16 -0.75 14.13
C ILE A 197 2.21 0.40 14.48
N LEU A 198 1.65 1.01 13.46
CA LEU A 198 0.62 2.04 13.55
C LEU A 198 -0.75 1.38 13.70
N ILE A 199 -1.67 2.09 14.35
CA ILE A 199 -3.05 1.66 14.54
C ILE A 199 -4.02 2.77 14.15
N ASP A 200 -5.04 2.45 13.37
CA ASP A 200 -6.13 3.36 13.00
C ASP A 200 -7.49 2.69 13.17
N GLY A 201 -8.57 3.48 13.02
CA GLY A 201 -9.94 3.01 13.14
C GLY A 201 -10.61 3.36 14.47
N LYS A 202 -11.46 2.49 14.94
CA LYS A 202 -12.20 2.62 16.20
C LYS A 202 -12.31 1.27 16.91
N ALA A 203 -12.76 1.25 18.15
CA ALA A 203 -12.96 0.01 18.89
C ALA A 203 -13.82 -0.99 18.11
N GLY A 204 -13.30 -2.20 17.88
CA GLY A 204 -13.96 -3.26 17.12
C GLY A 204 -13.77 -3.20 15.59
N GLU A 205 -13.26 -2.10 15.04
CA GLU A 205 -12.94 -1.93 13.62
C GLU A 205 -11.58 -1.25 13.48
N LEU A 206 -10.50 -2.05 13.44
CA LEU A 206 -9.13 -1.57 13.48
C LEU A 206 -8.37 -1.91 12.19
N LEU A 207 -7.39 -1.05 11.87
CA LEU A 207 -6.36 -1.25 10.88
C LEU A 207 -5.01 -1.13 11.57
N LEU A 208 -4.18 -2.15 11.45
CA LEU A 208 -2.76 -2.09 11.82
C LEU A 208 -1.93 -1.96 10.56
N GLN A 209 -0.91 -1.11 10.56
CA GLN A 209 -0.06 -0.88 9.40
C GLN A 209 1.37 -0.49 9.78
N ILE A 210 2.31 -0.81 8.90
CA ILE A 210 3.71 -0.36 8.95
C ILE A 210 4.27 -0.29 7.54
N PHE A 211 5.26 0.55 7.33
CA PHE A 211 5.84 0.79 6.01
C PHE A 211 7.30 0.36 5.97
N SER A 212 7.76 -0.11 4.82
CA SER A 212 9.19 -0.30 4.57
C SER A 212 9.86 1.03 4.20
N GLU A 213 11.19 1.09 4.31
CA GLU A 213 11.96 2.05 3.52
C GLU A 213 11.72 1.82 2.03
N ASN A 214 12.15 2.75 1.18
CA ASN A 214 12.08 2.60 -0.27
C ASN A 214 12.86 1.36 -0.73
N GLN A 215 12.24 0.53 -1.57
CA GLN A 215 12.79 -0.74 -2.03
C GLN A 215 13.14 -0.73 -3.52
N LEU A 216 12.35 -0.03 -4.33
CA LEU A 216 12.49 0.03 -5.80
C LEU A 216 12.41 1.50 -6.25
N GLY A 217 13.55 2.22 -6.23
CA GLY A 217 13.51 3.67 -6.40
C GLY A 217 12.67 4.30 -5.29
N PRO A 218 11.68 5.16 -5.59
CA PRO A 218 10.82 5.75 -4.57
C PRO A 218 9.65 4.85 -4.14
N ILE A 219 9.57 3.62 -4.66
CA ILE A 219 8.49 2.69 -4.34
C ILE A 219 8.81 1.95 -3.04
N PHE A 220 7.83 1.86 -2.14
CA PHE A 220 7.91 1.12 -0.89
C PHE A 220 6.75 0.13 -0.71
N PHE A 221 6.83 -0.68 0.33
CA PHE A 221 5.76 -1.60 0.72
C PHE A 221 5.09 -1.15 2.00
N GLU A 222 3.79 -1.34 2.04
CA GLU A 222 2.98 -1.26 3.25
C GLU A 222 2.62 -2.68 3.69
N PHE A 223 2.71 -2.95 4.98
CA PHE A 223 2.25 -4.21 5.56
C PHE A 223 1.08 -3.93 6.48
N ILE A 224 -0.04 -4.62 6.26
CA ILE A 224 -1.28 -4.28 6.93
C ILE A 224 -2.02 -5.49 7.49
N GLN A 225 -2.74 -5.29 8.59
CA GLN A 225 -3.72 -6.22 9.10
C GLN A 225 -5.05 -5.49 9.34
N ARG A 226 -6.09 -5.95 8.64
CA ARG A 226 -7.45 -5.45 8.82
C ARG A 226 -8.17 -6.26 9.90
N LYS A 227 -8.56 -5.59 10.97
CA LYS A 227 -9.41 -6.12 12.04
C LYS A 227 -10.78 -5.44 12.01
N GLY A 228 -11.42 -5.48 10.82
CA GLY A 228 -12.74 -4.89 10.59
C GLY A 228 -12.72 -3.55 9.85
N ASP A 229 -11.71 -2.72 10.01
CA ASP A 229 -11.61 -1.43 9.32
C ASP A 229 -11.33 -1.62 7.83
N GLN A 230 -12.04 -0.84 6.99
CA GLN A 230 -11.90 -0.81 5.53
C GLN A 230 -11.24 0.48 5.03
N GLY A 231 -10.73 1.33 5.93
CA GLY A 231 -9.99 2.55 5.63
C GLY A 231 -8.60 2.29 5.06
N PHE A 232 -7.85 3.35 4.87
CA PHE A 232 -6.48 3.33 4.34
C PHE A 232 -5.48 3.95 5.33
N GLY A 233 -5.85 4.05 6.61
CA GLY A 233 -4.98 4.61 7.65
C GLY A 233 -4.91 6.13 7.66
N GLU A 234 -5.94 6.78 7.13
CA GLU A 234 -6.03 8.25 7.09
C GLU A 234 -5.92 8.92 8.45
N GLY A 235 -6.42 8.26 9.51
CA GLY A 235 -6.29 8.75 10.88
C GLY A 235 -4.84 8.73 11.39
N ASN A 236 -4.01 7.82 10.90
CA ASN A 236 -2.59 7.77 11.24
C ASN A 236 -1.82 8.97 10.70
N PHE A 237 -2.19 9.49 9.54
CA PHE A 237 -1.54 10.69 8.99
C PHE A 237 -1.63 11.86 9.97
N LYS A 238 -2.84 12.15 10.46
CA LYS A 238 -3.06 13.19 11.46
C LYS A 238 -2.37 12.87 12.79
N ALA A 239 -2.45 11.62 13.24
CA ALA A 239 -1.85 11.18 14.50
C ALA A 239 -0.32 11.28 14.52
N LEU A 240 0.34 10.94 13.42
CA LEU A 240 1.79 11.11 13.29
C LEU A 240 2.17 12.59 13.35
N PHE A 241 1.40 13.43 12.69
CA PHE A 241 1.62 14.86 12.72
C PHE A 241 1.52 15.44 14.14
N GLU A 242 0.41 15.16 14.84
CA GLU A 242 0.20 15.58 16.23
C GLU A 242 1.30 15.07 17.17
N SER A 243 1.80 13.86 16.93
CA SER A 243 2.87 13.24 17.71
C SER A 243 4.20 13.96 17.53
N ILE A 244 4.52 14.37 16.31
CA ILE A 244 5.74 15.13 15.99
C ILE A 244 5.68 16.50 16.67
N GLU A 245 4.54 17.19 16.61
CA GLU A 245 4.37 18.48 17.27
C GLU A 245 4.54 18.35 18.80
N LEU A 246 3.95 17.33 19.41
CA LEU A 246 4.09 17.07 20.85
C LEU A 246 5.55 16.83 21.24
N ASP A 247 6.30 16.09 20.44
CA ASP A 247 7.74 15.89 20.66
C ASP A 247 8.53 17.19 20.51
N GLN A 248 8.22 17.99 19.49
CA GLN A 248 8.83 19.31 19.26
C GLN A 248 8.58 20.26 20.44
N MET A 249 7.37 20.27 20.98
CA MET A 249 7.04 21.04 22.19
C MET A 249 7.87 20.59 23.39
N ARG A 250 7.99 19.29 23.62
CA ARG A 250 8.79 18.72 24.70
C ARG A 250 10.26 19.06 24.61
N ARG A 251 10.79 19.15 23.40
CA ARG A 251 12.19 19.54 23.13
C ARG A 251 12.40 21.06 23.10
N GLY A 252 11.33 21.86 23.28
CA GLY A 252 11.39 23.33 23.26
C GLY A 252 11.65 23.91 21.86
N VAL A 253 11.40 23.15 20.82
CA VAL A 253 11.53 23.62 19.40
C VAL A 253 10.27 24.33 18.94
N LEU A 254 9.11 23.94 19.48
CA LEU A 254 7.82 24.55 19.20
C LEU A 254 7.29 25.19 20.49
N GLU A 255 6.96 26.49 20.45
CA GLU A 255 6.32 27.15 21.59
C GLU A 255 4.80 26.97 21.51
N THR A 256 4.19 26.64 22.65
CA THR A 256 2.72 26.68 22.81
C THR A 256 2.26 28.14 22.80
N LYS A 257 1.42 28.52 21.85
CA LYS A 257 0.72 29.79 21.89
C LYS A 257 -0.25 29.88 23.07
#